data_223afe2a9d6ef1d9832f7dd408fb5bce
#
_entry.id   223afe2a9d6ef1d9832f7dd408fb5bce
#
_cell.length_a   1.000
_cell.length_b   1.000
_cell.length_c   1.000
_cell.angle_alpha   90.00
_cell.angle_beta   90.00
_cell.angle_gamma   90.00
#
_symmetry.space_group_name_H-M   'P 1'
#
loop_
_entity.id
_entity.type
_entity.pdbx_description
1 polymer ?
#
loop_
_entity_poly.entity_id
_entity_poly.type
_entity_poly.pdbx_seq_one_letter_code
_entity_poly.pdbx_strand_id
1 'polypeptide(L)'
;VCDSAAQYSSNVNLGTVGSNTLFGNAATKLTLAVGSNTAQVVLANTGALVNDNSAPYAITVKAQFTVGDVITVGNSTIGTQTIKITGLGETSTTVYANGSNLPAGYAAFSVSLDQPLKLAGAVDTVTVPRFWEYFNQVNQAPGKSEFQNSYGTNVNDELHVVVADEDGLFTGNPGTVLEVYAGLSRATDAKLSDGGTNYYKNVINSRSQFIWFASDRALATSAAAASLTASTNTVPLTLSFVGGVDTATEDAILFGGLATAYDLFATTAGIDISLLMTGKSRGGSTGEQLGNYLIDNVAEVRKDCIVFVSPRREAVVNNPITAAADIVAMRNNMRSSSYGVMDSGYKYIYDKYNDLYRYIPLNGDIAGLCVRTDANRDPWFSPAGINRGQIKNSIKLSYNPSKADRDVLYKSSVNPVVTQPGYGSMLFGDKTLLSKPSAFDRINVRRLFIVLEKAVANAAQSTIFEFNDEFTRTQFRNLIEPFLRDIQGRRGIYDYKVVCDETNNTAEVIDGNRFVGDIYVKPAKSINYIQLNFVAVRSGIEFSAIVG
;
A
#
# COMPACT_ATOMS: atom_id res chain seq x y z
N VAL A 1 18.36 -10.20 7.23
CA VAL A 1 18.08 -11.53 6.62
C VAL A 1 19.02 -12.57 7.20
N CYS A 2 18.47 -13.65 7.71
CA CYS A 2 19.19 -14.82 8.20
C CYS A 2 18.80 -16.03 7.32
N ASP A 3 19.76 -16.62 6.59
CA ASP A 3 19.49 -17.67 5.59
C ASP A 3 20.29 -18.96 5.84
N SER A 4 20.89 -19.11 7.02
CA SER A 4 21.51 -20.37 7.46
C SER A 4 21.56 -20.49 8.99
N ALA A 5 21.64 -21.73 9.49
CA ALA A 5 21.78 -21.97 10.92
C ALA A 5 23.05 -21.35 11.51
N ALA A 6 24.14 -21.28 10.74
CA ALA A 6 25.39 -20.65 11.17
C ALA A 6 25.27 -19.14 11.35
N GLN A 7 24.37 -18.48 10.59
CA GLN A 7 24.07 -17.06 10.75
C GLN A 7 23.16 -16.83 11.97
N TYR A 8 22.21 -17.73 12.21
CA TYR A 8 21.31 -17.66 13.35
C TYR A 8 22.04 -17.80 14.69
N SER A 9 22.89 -18.82 14.80
CA SER A 9 23.75 -19.04 15.95
C SER A 9 25.04 -19.74 15.57
N SER A 10 26.14 -19.30 16.14
CA SER A 10 27.44 -19.93 15.93
C SER A 10 28.36 -19.68 17.12
N ASN A 11 29.37 -20.54 17.24
CA ASN A 11 30.46 -20.32 18.18
C ASN A 11 31.62 -19.68 17.42
N VAL A 12 31.88 -18.41 17.68
CA VAL A 12 33.06 -17.76 17.12
C VAL A 12 34.27 -18.20 17.92
N ASN A 13 35.16 -18.95 17.25
CA ASN A 13 36.37 -19.42 17.87
C ASN A 13 37.52 -18.43 17.65
N LEU A 14 38.02 -17.86 18.75
CA LEU A 14 39.11 -16.89 18.72
C LEU A 14 40.49 -17.53 18.77
N GLY A 15 40.58 -18.85 19.04
CA GLY A 15 41.80 -19.43 19.56
C GLY A 15 42.45 -20.61 18.83
N THR A 16 41.89 -21.17 17.75
CA THR A 16 42.54 -22.32 17.13
C THR A 16 42.75 -22.14 15.64
N VAL A 17 44.01 -21.94 15.27
CA VAL A 17 44.49 -22.19 13.91
C VAL A 17 45.35 -23.46 13.96
N GLY A 18 44.78 -24.59 13.52
CA GLY A 18 45.49 -25.86 13.45
C GLY A 18 45.79 -26.54 14.79
N SER A 19 46.15 -27.81 14.73
CA SER A 19 46.36 -28.71 15.87
C SER A 19 47.58 -28.39 16.76
N ASN A 20 48.15 -27.24 16.62
CA ASN A 20 49.19 -26.78 17.53
C ASN A 20 48.63 -25.68 18.40
N THR A 21 48.65 -25.90 19.68
CA THR A 21 48.64 -24.89 20.74
C THR A 21 49.74 -23.87 20.43
N LEU A 22 49.49 -22.96 19.51
CA LEU A 22 50.45 -21.91 19.12
C LEU A 22 50.72 -20.93 20.24
N PHE A 23 49.99 -21.03 21.33
CA PHE A 23 50.09 -20.13 22.46
C PHE A 23 49.93 -20.92 23.76
N GLY A 24 51.04 -21.40 24.24
CA GLY A 24 51.21 -21.60 25.66
C GLY A 24 50.97 -20.25 26.33
N ASN A 25 49.86 -20.10 27.01
CA ASN A 25 49.34 -18.92 27.69
C ASN A 25 48.63 -17.86 26.84
N ALA A 26 47.33 -18.02 26.68
CA ALA A 26 46.35 -16.98 26.84
C ALA A 26 46.45 -15.73 25.95
N ALA A 27 46.90 -15.83 24.71
CA ALA A 27 47.10 -14.64 23.89
C ALA A 27 45.98 -14.28 22.93
N THR A 28 45.08 -15.23 22.66
CA THR A 28 43.96 -15.03 21.68
C THR A 28 42.64 -15.13 22.42
N LYS A 29 42.04 -14.02 22.74
CA LYS A 29 40.84 -13.99 23.57
C LYS A 29 40.05 -12.68 23.42
N LEU A 30 38.77 -12.77 23.72
CA LEU A 30 37.95 -11.61 23.99
C LEU A 30 38.17 -11.22 25.48
N THR A 31 38.70 -10.05 25.70
CA THR A 31 38.88 -9.51 27.03
C THR A 31 37.90 -8.41 27.33
N LEU A 32 37.16 -8.56 28.42
CA LEU A 32 36.16 -7.60 28.88
C LEU A 32 36.33 -7.36 30.37
N ALA A 33 36.65 -6.14 30.77
CA ALA A 33 36.78 -5.75 32.19
C ALA A 33 35.43 -5.42 32.80
N VAL A 34 35.27 -5.69 34.11
CA VAL A 34 34.06 -5.32 34.87
C VAL A 34 33.81 -3.83 34.75
N GLY A 35 32.57 -3.46 34.47
CA GLY A 35 32.16 -2.07 34.28
C GLY A 35 32.50 -1.47 32.92
N SER A 36 33.19 -2.18 32.05
CA SER A 36 33.50 -1.73 30.68
C SER A 36 32.41 -2.11 29.72
N ASN A 37 32.08 -1.22 28.80
CA ASN A 37 31.21 -1.47 27.66
C ASN A 37 32.01 -1.63 26.33
N THR A 38 33.33 -1.80 26.42
CA THR A 38 34.22 -2.05 25.30
C THR A 38 35.06 -3.27 25.57
N ALA A 39 34.92 -4.29 24.78
CA ALA A 39 35.76 -5.47 24.79
C ALA A 39 36.91 -5.32 23.80
N GLN A 40 38.02 -5.98 24.08
CA GLN A 40 39.15 -6.07 23.16
C GLN A 40 39.32 -7.51 22.72
N VAL A 41 39.33 -7.76 21.43
CA VAL A 41 39.71 -9.05 20.85
C VAL A 41 41.20 -8.96 20.45
N VAL A 42 42.01 -9.75 21.10
CA VAL A 42 43.45 -9.82 20.82
C VAL A 42 43.76 -11.18 20.21
N LEU A 43 44.38 -11.19 19.05
CA LEU A 43 44.68 -12.36 18.28
C LEU A 43 46.16 -12.38 17.97
N ALA A 44 46.81 -13.54 18.15
CA ALA A 44 48.19 -13.66 17.72
C ALA A 44 48.26 -13.77 16.19
N ASN A 45 49.13 -12.98 15.64
CA ASN A 45 49.39 -12.91 14.23
C ASN A 45 50.60 -13.80 13.93
N THR A 46 50.44 -15.12 13.78
CA THR A 46 51.55 -16.02 13.58
C THR A 46 51.86 -16.29 12.12
N GLY A 47 53.15 -16.52 11.88
CA GLY A 47 53.90 -16.46 10.64
C GLY A 47 53.37 -17.21 9.41
N ALA A 48 52.39 -18.10 9.52
CA ALA A 48 51.74 -18.72 8.37
C ALA A 48 50.72 -17.81 7.66
N LEU A 49 50.24 -16.78 8.35
CA LEU A 49 49.28 -15.80 7.80
C LEU A 49 49.96 -14.47 7.44
N VAL A 50 51.19 -14.27 7.83
CA VAL A 50 51.97 -13.03 7.59
C VAL A 50 52.49 -12.94 6.15
N ASN A 51 52.58 -14.05 5.46
CA ASN A 51 53.07 -14.07 4.08
C ASN A 51 52.01 -13.85 3.01
N ASP A 52 50.72 -13.84 3.43
CA ASP A 52 49.63 -13.40 2.56
C ASP A 52 49.23 -12.00 3.00
N ASN A 53 49.68 -10.99 2.28
CA ASN A 53 49.28 -9.59 2.47
C ASN A 53 47.76 -9.36 2.37
N SER A 54 46.98 -10.41 2.23
CA SER A 54 45.57 -10.33 1.88
C SER A 54 44.60 -10.37 3.05
N ALA A 55 44.92 -10.99 4.18
CA ALA A 55 44.05 -10.91 5.38
C ALA A 55 44.72 -11.39 6.66
N PRO A 56 45.14 -10.52 7.57
CA PRO A 56 45.54 -10.94 8.91
C PRO A 56 44.39 -11.72 9.57
N TYR A 57 44.71 -12.77 10.32
CA TYR A 57 43.73 -13.61 11.03
C TYR A 57 42.66 -12.78 11.83
N ALA A 58 43.05 -11.64 12.39
CA ALA A 58 42.15 -10.71 13.06
C ALA A 58 41.03 -10.20 12.16
N ILE A 59 41.28 -9.94 10.88
CA ILE A 59 40.26 -9.54 9.91
C ILE A 59 39.27 -10.70 9.68
N THR A 60 39.77 -11.92 9.55
CA THR A 60 38.92 -13.11 9.38
C THR A 60 38.03 -13.37 10.59
N VAL A 61 38.56 -13.17 11.79
CA VAL A 61 37.77 -13.31 13.04
C VAL A 61 36.77 -12.16 13.19
N LYS A 62 37.18 -10.91 12.91
CA LYS A 62 36.28 -9.76 12.92
C LYS A 62 35.11 -9.97 11.98
N ALA A 63 35.33 -10.56 10.81
CA ALA A 63 34.32 -10.85 9.81
C ALA A 63 33.24 -11.87 10.25
N GLN A 64 33.47 -12.57 11.36
CA GLN A 64 32.47 -13.47 11.96
C GLN A 64 31.48 -12.77 12.90
N PHE A 65 31.70 -11.52 13.21
CA PHE A 65 30.80 -10.67 13.99
C PHE A 65 30.13 -9.63 13.12
N THR A 66 28.90 -9.29 13.48
CA THR A 66 28.16 -8.20 12.87
C THR A 66 27.65 -7.26 13.97
N VAL A 67 27.60 -5.97 13.70
CA VAL A 67 26.93 -5.03 14.59
C VAL A 67 25.47 -5.45 14.73
N GLY A 68 24.99 -5.51 15.98
CA GLY A 68 23.67 -6.04 16.31
C GLY A 68 23.70 -7.48 16.84
N ASP A 69 24.73 -8.27 16.54
CA ASP A 69 24.85 -9.62 17.11
C ASP A 69 24.81 -9.65 18.63
N VAL A 70 24.19 -10.69 19.17
CA VAL A 70 24.12 -10.95 20.59
C VAL A 70 25.16 -12.00 20.95
N ILE A 71 26.09 -11.67 21.85
CA ILE A 71 27.14 -12.57 22.31
C ILE A 71 26.94 -12.96 23.77
N THR A 72 27.33 -14.17 24.11
CA THR A 72 27.37 -14.63 25.50
C THR A 72 28.80 -14.69 25.97
N VAL A 73 29.11 -13.94 27.02
CA VAL A 73 30.42 -13.88 27.67
C VAL A 73 30.35 -14.43 29.09
N GLY A 74 31.46 -14.95 29.57
CA GLY A 74 31.55 -15.55 30.92
C GLY A 74 31.82 -17.04 30.88
N ASN A 75 31.83 -17.65 32.06
CA ASN A 75 32.07 -19.07 32.24
C ASN A 75 31.29 -19.61 33.47
N SER A 76 31.41 -20.91 33.73
CA SER A 76 30.72 -21.55 34.85
C SER A 76 31.11 -21.05 36.23
N THR A 77 32.26 -20.39 36.36
CA THR A 77 32.78 -19.90 37.65
C THR A 77 32.25 -18.53 38.04
N ILE A 78 32.20 -17.62 37.07
CA ILE A 78 31.79 -16.21 37.30
C ILE A 78 30.39 -15.91 36.77
N GLY A 79 29.71 -16.90 36.19
CA GLY A 79 28.43 -16.74 35.51
C GLY A 79 28.59 -16.29 34.06
N THR A 80 27.45 -16.17 33.37
CA THR A 80 27.40 -15.72 31.99
C THR A 80 26.56 -14.47 31.86
N GLN A 81 26.89 -13.62 30.91
CA GLN A 81 26.11 -12.43 30.55
C GLN A 81 25.93 -12.38 29.02
N THR A 82 24.71 -12.12 28.58
CA THR A 82 24.37 -11.91 27.18
C THR A 82 24.38 -10.41 26.89
N ILE A 83 25.11 -9.99 25.89
CA ILE A 83 25.40 -8.59 25.57
C ILE A 83 25.31 -8.40 24.05
N LYS A 84 24.76 -7.27 23.61
CA LYS A 84 24.65 -6.92 22.19
C LYS A 84 25.88 -6.12 21.72
N ILE A 85 26.38 -6.44 20.52
CA ILE A 85 27.45 -5.69 19.83
C ILE A 85 26.84 -4.42 19.23
N THR A 86 27.37 -3.26 19.60
CA THR A 86 26.96 -1.95 19.06
C THR A 86 27.97 -1.35 18.09
N GLY A 87 29.19 -1.88 18.07
CA GLY A 87 30.22 -1.43 17.13
C GLY A 87 31.41 -2.37 17.06
N LEU A 88 32.08 -2.36 15.92
CA LEU A 88 33.33 -3.11 15.66
C LEU A 88 34.41 -2.13 15.22
N GLY A 89 35.44 -1.98 16.03
CA GLY A 89 36.58 -1.10 15.74
C GLY A 89 37.48 -1.63 14.63
N GLU A 90 38.37 -0.80 14.13
CA GLU A 90 39.35 -1.20 13.10
C GLU A 90 40.37 -2.18 13.65
N THR A 91 40.85 -3.06 12.76
CA THR A 91 41.91 -3.99 13.12
C THR A 91 43.26 -3.29 13.10
N SER A 92 44.03 -3.42 14.20
CA SER A 92 45.35 -2.85 14.35
C SER A 92 46.38 -3.96 14.64
N THR A 93 47.57 -3.81 14.10
CA THR A 93 48.73 -4.67 14.41
C THR A 93 49.77 -3.96 15.27
N THR A 94 49.55 -2.69 15.60
CA THR A 94 50.52 -1.85 16.30
C THR A 94 50.05 -1.34 17.65
N VAL A 95 48.75 -1.05 17.76
CA VAL A 95 48.18 -0.46 18.98
C VAL A 95 46.85 -1.11 19.36
N TYR A 96 46.59 -1.17 20.67
CA TYR A 96 45.25 -1.47 21.22
C TYR A 96 44.32 -0.30 21.03
N ALA A 97 43.02 -0.51 21.24
CA ALA A 97 42.02 0.55 21.20
C ALA A 97 42.24 1.69 22.21
N ASN A 98 42.97 1.42 23.31
CA ASN A 98 43.37 2.42 24.29
C ASN A 98 44.66 3.17 23.94
N GLY A 99 45.23 2.94 22.76
CA GLY A 99 46.47 3.57 22.29
C GLY A 99 47.76 2.96 22.80
N SER A 100 47.75 1.90 23.64
CA SER A 100 48.94 1.19 24.08
C SER A 100 49.52 0.36 22.94
N ASN A 101 50.83 0.13 22.92
CA ASN A 101 51.49 -0.68 21.90
C ASN A 101 51.11 -2.15 22.01
N LEU A 102 50.73 -2.76 20.89
CA LEU A 102 50.55 -4.20 20.75
C LEU A 102 51.95 -4.89 20.67
N PRO A 103 52.13 -6.03 21.34
CA PRO A 103 53.34 -6.81 21.15
C PRO A 103 53.52 -7.27 19.70
N ALA A 104 54.75 -7.42 19.25
CA ALA A 104 55.01 -7.93 17.92
C ALA A 104 54.41 -9.34 17.71
N GLY A 105 53.78 -9.58 16.58
CA GLY A 105 53.08 -10.82 16.27
C GLY A 105 51.63 -10.91 16.77
N TYR A 106 51.04 -9.79 17.20
CA TYR A 106 49.61 -9.70 17.59
C TYR A 106 48.85 -8.73 16.71
N ALA A 107 47.56 -8.97 16.60
CA ALA A 107 46.59 -8.04 16.04
C ALA A 107 45.39 -7.93 16.98
N ALA A 108 44.73 -6.78 16.99
CA ALA A 108 43.57 -6.55 17.86
C ALA A 108 42.51 -5.73 17.15
N PHE A 109 41.25 -5.87 17.57
CA PHE A 109 40.16 -4.96 17.27
C PHE A 109 39.28 -4.80 18.50
N SER A 110 38.59 -3.70 18.60
CA SER A 110 37.64 -3.45 19.69
C SER A 110 36.22 -3.85 19.30
N VAL A 111 35.43 -4.23 20.31
CA VAL A 111 34.01 -4.51 20.19
C VAL A 111 33.28 -3.63 21.19
N SER A 112 32.45 -2.73 20.71
CA SER A 112 31.58 -1.91 21.56
C SER A 112 30.31 -2.66 21.90
N LEU A 113 29.82 -2.50 23.12
CA LEU A 113 28.72 -3.28 23.69
C LEU A 113 27.61 -2.35 24.20
N ASP A 114 26.36 -2.80 24.19
CA ASP A 114 25.19 -2.04 24.63
C ASP A 114 25.15 -1.80 26.13
N GLN A 115 25.80 -2.65 26.91
CA GLN A 115 25.86 -2.56 28.36
C GLN A 115 27.22 -3.00 28.92
N PRO A 116 27.62 -2.48 30.06
CA PRO A 116 28.86 -2.87 30.70
C PRO A 116 28.80 -4.28 31.28
N LEU A 117 29.98 -4.91 31.42
CA LEU A 117 30.11 -6.20 32.10
C LEU A 117 29.72 -6.07 33.58
N LYS A 118 28.77 -6.91 34.00
CA LYS A 118 28.27 -6.99 35.39
C LYS A 118 28.73 -8.25 36.12
N LEU A 119 29.56 -9.09 35.47
CA LEU A 119 30.09 -10.29 36.09
C LEU A 119 31.14 -9.98 37.18
N ALA A 120 31.34 -10.92 38.09
CA ALA A 120 32.22 -10.71 39.28
C ALA A 120 33.72 -10.56 38.97
N GLY A 121 34.13 -10.78 37.72
CA GLY A 121 35.54 -10.68 37.30
C GLY A 121 35.67 -10.42 35.82
N ALA A 122 36.88 -10.10 35.37
CA ALA A 122 37.18 -9.98 33.95
C ALA A 122 36.91 -11.31 33.20
N VAL A 123 36.41 -11.21 31.99
CA VAL A 123 36.12 -12.37 31.16
C VAL A 123 37.16 -12.51 30.07
N ASP A 124 37.84 -13.67 30.07
CA ASP A 124 38.72 -14.09 29.02
C ASP A 124 38.11 -15.34 28.36
N THR A 125 37.62 -15.23 27.14
CA THR A 125 37.02 -16.36 26.45
C THR A 125 37.68 -16.63 25.09
N VAL A 126 37.87 -17.90 24.77
CA VAL A 126 38.44 -18.38 23.49
C VAL A 126 37.31 -18.66 22.49
N THR A 127 36.17 -19.05 22.98
CA THR A 127 34.99 -19.35 22.17
C THR A 127 33.83 -18.47 22.63
N VAL A 128 33.31 -17.67 21.72
CA VAL A 128 32.21 -16.75 22.00
C VAL A 128 30.96 -17.23 21.28
N PRO A 129 29.94 -17.72 22.02
CA PRO A 129 28.63 -17.95 21.44
C PRO A 129 28.05 -16.65 20.89
N ARG A 130 27.64 -16.69 19.65
CA ARG A 130 27.04 -15.57 18.92
C ARG A 130 25.67 -15.97 18.41
N PHE A 131 24.70 -15.06 18.55
CA PHE A 131 23.36 -15.17 18.02
C PHE A 131 23.05 -13.97 17.14
N TRP A 132 22.23 -14.20 16.12
CA TRP A 132 21.68 -13.15 15.28
C TRP A 132 20.88 -12.15 16.15
N GLU A 133 20.92 -10.88 15.85
CA GLU A 133 20.26 -9.80 16.58
C GLU A 133 18.77 -10.10 16.85
N TYR A 134 18.07 -10.69 15.87
CA TYR A 134 16.65 -11.00 15.94
C TYR A 134 16.35 -12.49 16.20
N PHE A 135 17.28 -13.21 16.81
CA PHE A 135 17.12 -14.65 17.06
C PHE A 135 15.89 -14.98 17.93
N ASN A 136 15.48 -14.06 18.79
CA ASN A 136 14.31 -14.19 19.67
C ASN A 136 12.97 -13.82 18.99
N GLN A 137 13.01 -13.34 17.75
CA GLN A 137 11.82 -13.02 16.96
C GLN A 137 11.31 -14.22 16.15
N VAL A 138 12.08 -15.30 16.11
CA VAL A 138 11.77 -16.53 15.38
C VAL A 138 12.00 -17.75 16.26
N ASN A 139 11.25 -18.81 16.03
CA ASN A 139 11.25 -19.97 16.91
C ASN A 139 12.48 -20.88 16.76
N GLN A 140 13.11 -20.86 15.60
CA GLN A 140 14.23 -21.77 15.27
C GLN A 140 15.14 -21.16 14.20
N ALA A 141 16.30 -21.76 14.03
CA ALA A 141 17.21 -21.42 12.94
C ALA A 141 16.59 -21.81 11.58
N PRO A 142 16.89 -21.07 10.49
CA PRO A 142 16.44 -21.47 9.16
C PRO A 142 17.07 -22.80 8.75
N GLY A 143 16.25 -23.67 8.22
CA GLY A 143 16.62 -25.05 7.89
C GLY A 143 16.05 -25.49 6.55
N LYS A 144 15.45 -26.65 6.56
CA LYS A 144 14.79 -27.27 5.43
C LYS A 144 13.27 -27.12 5.58
N SER A 145 12.62 -26.49 4.62
CA SER A 145 11.17 -26.31 4.63
C SER A 145 10.41 -27.64 4.51
N GLU A 146 9.18 -27.67 4.99
CA GLU A 146 8.31 -28.82 4.85
C GLU A 146 8.08 -29.17 3.36
N PHE A 147 7.93 -28.18 2.51
CA PHE A 147 7.80 -28.38 1.08
C PHE A 147 9.05 -29.04 0.48
N GLN A 148 10.25 -28.58 0.83
CA GLN A 148 11.51 -29.14 0.37
C GLN A 148 11.69 -30.60 0.85
N ASN A 149 11.17 -30.95 2.00
CA ASN A 149 11.21 -32.34 2.51
C ASN A 149 10.51 -33.32 1.57
N SER A 150 9.48 -32.91 0.84
CA SER A 150 8.74 -33.77 -0.10
C SER A 150 9.57 -34.16 -1.33
N TYR A 151 10.61 -33.40 -1.67
CA TYR A 151 11.50 -33.67 -2.82
C TYR A 151 12.71 -34.55 -2.49
N GLY A 152 12.91 -34.90 -1.21
CA GLY A 152 14.02 -35.77 -0.79
C GLY A 152 15.41 -35.17 -0.93
N THR A 153 15.55 -33.92 -1.38
CA THR A 153 16.84 -33.21 -1.45
C THR A 153 17.23 -32.74 -0.05
N ASN A 154 18.53 -32.77 0.25
CA ASN A 154 19.04 -32.38 1.57
C ASN A 154 19.60 -30.96 1.56
N VAL A 155 18.82 -30.02 1.04
CA VAL A 155 19.21 -28.61 0.94
C VAL A 155 18.38 -27.78 1.89
N ASN A 156 19.03 -26.95 2.69
CA ASN A 156 18.37 -25.96 3.54
C ASN A 156 17.96 -24.78 2.67
N ASP A 157 16.66 -24.61 2.50
CA ASP A 157 16.06 -23.58 1.64
C ASP A 157 15.41 -22.45 2.41
N GLU A 158 15.25 -22.60 3.72
CA GLU A 158 14.61 -21.57 4.53
C GLU A 158 15.47 -20.34 4.76
N LEU A 159 14.80 -19.22 4.91
CA LEU A 159 15.36 -17.96 5.36
C LEU A 159 14.38 -17.21 6.25
N HIS A 160 14.90 -16.34 7.09
CA HIS A 160 14.13 -15.39 7.91
C HIS A 160 14.44 -13.97 7.50
N VAL A 161 13.41 -13.16 7.40
CA VAL A 161 13.51 -11.72 7.14
C VAL A 161 12.86 -10.97 8.28
N VAL A 162 13.59 -10.03 8.87
CA VAL A 162 13.06 -9.09 9.87
C VAL A 162 13.24 -7.69 9.32
N VAL A 163 12.18 -6.91 9.40
CA VAL A 163 12.16 -5.49 9.06
C VAL A 163 12.07 -4.71 10.36
N ALA A 164 13.01 -3.82 10.59
CA ALA A 164 13.08 -3.01 11.79
C ALA A 164 13.15 -1.52 11.44
N ASP A 165 12.56 -0.70 12.30
CA ASP A 165 12.62 0.75 12.26
C ASP A 165 13.96 1.21 12.88
N GLU A 166 14.98 1.38 12.03
CA GLU A 166 16.35 1.61 12.49
C GLU A 166 16.50 2.90 13.31
N ASP A 167 15.89 3.97 12.84
CA ASP A 167 16.00 5.31 13.40
C ASP A 167 14.75 5.76 14.20
N GLY A 168 13.72 4.95 14.23
CA GLY A 168 12.48 5.22 14.98
C GLY A 168 11.53 6.18 14.29
N LEU A 169 11.69 6.46 13.00
CA LEU A 169 10.84 7.42 12.28
C LEU A 169 9.41 6.92 12.08
N PHE A 170 9.19 5.61 12.04
CA PHE A 170 7.84 5.03 11.93
C PHE A 170 7.16 4.85 13.28
N THR A 171 7.89 4.39 14.29
CA THR A 171 7.32 3.97 15.57
C THR A 171 7.58 4.95 16.71
N GLY A 172 8.53 5.87 16.54
CA GLY A 172 9.05 6.74 17.58
C GLY A 172 10.16 6.11 18.43
N ASN A 173 10.46 4.82 18.24
CA ASN A 173 11.48 4.10 18.99
C ASN A 173 12.45 3.38 18.06
N PRO A 174 13.72 3.77 18.00
CA PRO A 174 14.73 3.10 17.19
C PRO A 174 14.85 1.61 17.49
N GLY A 175 15.05 0.79 16.45
CA GLY A 175 15.23 -0.65 16.55
C GLY A 175 13.94 -1.45 16.74
N THR A 176 12.77 -0.82 16.70
CA THR A 176 11.49 -1.53 16.80
C THR A 176 11.27 -2.43 15.59
N VAL A 177 10.93 -3.71 15.86
CA VAL A 177 10.60 -4.66 14.79
C VAL A 177 9.23 -4.32 14.20
N LEU A 178 9.18 -4.10 12.89
CA LEU A 178 7.96 -3.79 12.13
C LEU A 178 7.32 -5.05 11.58
N GLU A 179 8.11 -5.94 10.96
CA GLU A 179 7.62 -7.17 10.34
C GLU A 179 8.60 -8.32 10.56
N VAL A 180 8.05 -9.52 10.73
CA VAL A 180 8.82 -10.76 10.84
C VAL A 180 8.29 -11.78 9.85
N TYR A 181 9.16 -12.27 9.00
CA TYR A 181 8.90 -13.34 8.05
C TYR A 181 9.81 -14.53 8.39
N ALA A 182 9.26 -15.52 9.05
CA ALA A 182 9.99 -16.71 9.48
C ALA A 182 9.71 -17.91 8.56
N GLY A 183 10.73 -18.69 8.24
CA GLY A 183 10.60 -19.95 7.50
C GLY A 183 10.15 -19.77 6.04
N LEU A 184 10.51 -18.65 5.41
CA LEU A 184 10.28 -18.47 3.97
C LEU A 184 11.23 -19.34 3.17
N SER A 185 10.78 -19.87 2.03
CA SER A 185 11.59 -20.71 1.16
C SER A 185 12.21 -19.93 -0.01
N ARG A 186 13.42 -20.30 -0.40
CA ARG A 186 14.06 -19.84 -1.64
C ARG A 186 13.64 -20.62 -2.88
N ALA A 187 12.93 -21.73 -2.71
CA ALA A 187 12.40 -22.49 -3.83
C ALA A 187 11.24 -21.72 -4.47
N THR A 188 11.33 -21.49 -5.77
CA THR A 188 10.37 -20.68 -6.54
C THR A 188 8.98 -21.29 -6.60
N ASP A 189 8.89 -22.60 -6.43
CA ASP A 189 7.67 -23.43 -6.44
C ASP A 189 7.19 -23.82 -5.03
N ALA A 190 7.84 -23.30 -3.98
CA ALA A 190 7.48 -23.64 -2.59
C ALA A 190 6.05 -23.23 -2.24
N LYS A 191 5.38 -24.16 -1.55
CA LYS A 191 4.02 -24.00 -1.04
C LYS A 191 3.94 -24.34 0.42
N LEU A 192 3.02 -23.70 1.10
CA LEU A 192 2.57 -24.08 2.44
C LEU A 192 1.59 -25.27 2.36
N SER A 193 1.28 -25.88 3.49
CA SER A 193 0.32 -26.99 3.58
C SER A 193 -1.09 -26.60 3.12
N ASP A 194 -1.46 -25.34 3.17
CA ASP A 194 -2.72 -24.78 2.64
C ASP A 194 -2.72 -24.52 1.14
N GLY A 195 -1.59 -24.78 0.44
CA GLY A 195 -1.41 -24.54 -0.98
C GLY A 195 -0.95 -23.12 -1.34
N GLY A 196 -0.89 -22.22 -0.37
CA GLY A 196 -0.36 -20.85 -0.55
C GLY A 196 1.12 -20.85 -0.89
N THR A 197 1.61 -19.82 -1.58
CA THR A 197 3.04 -19.68 -1.90
C THR A 197 3.86 -19.45 -0.63
N ASN A 198 4.98 -20.17 -0.50
CA ASN A 198 6.01 -19.90 0.52
C ASN A 198 7.30 -19.33 -0.09
N TYR A 199 7.32 -19.05 -1.39
CA TYR A 199 8.45 -18.42 -2.05
C TYR A 199 8.65 -16.99 -1.53
N TYR A 200 9.78 -16.71 -0.92
CA TYR A 200 10.04 -15.48 -0.17
C TYR A 200 9.74 -14.20 -0.97
N LYS A 201 10.07 -14.15 -2.27
CA LYS A 201 9.76 -13.01 -3.14
C LYS A 201 8.27 -12.72 -3.21
N ASN A 202 7.46 -13.75 -3.44
CA ASN A 202 6.02 -13.59 -3.58
C ASN A 202 5.37 -13.24 -2.24
N VAL A 203 5.82 -13.85 -1.15
CA VAL A 203 5.29 -13.57 0.19
C VAL A 203 5.60 -12.13 0.61
N ILE A 204 6.85 -11.69 0.46
CA ILE A 204 7.24 -10.31 0.80
C ILE A 204 6.46 -9.31 -0.04
N ASN A 205 6.46 -9.47 -1.37
CA ASN A 205 5.77 -8.53 -2.27
C ASN A 205 4.25 -8.46 -2.08
N SER A 206 3.63 -9.52 -1.55
CA SER A 206 2.18 -9.56 -1.31
C SER A 206 1.77 -9.10 0.10
N ARG A 207 2.66 -9.19 1.08
CA ARG A 207 2.31 -8.98 2.51
C ARG A 207 3.00 -7.79 3.14
N SER A 208 4.24 -7.45 2.70
CA SER A 208 4.98 -6.37 3.33
C SER A 208 4.41 -5.01 2.99
N GLN A 209 4.36 -4.14 4.00
CA GLN A 209 4.01 -2.72 3.87
C GLN A 209 5.25 -1.82 3.78
N PHE A 210 6.44 -2.35 4.07
CA PHE A 210 7.67 -1.56 4.21
C PHE A 210 8.73 -1.90 3.18
N ILE A 211 8.79 -3.15 2.70
CA ILE A 211 9.84 -3.60 1.80
C ILE A 211 9.27 -4.27 0.53
N TRP A 212 10.05 -4.20 -0.52
CA TRP A 212 9.80 -4.86 -1.79
C TRP A 212 11.04 -5.61 -2.25
N PHE A 213 10.85 -6.78 -2.87
CA PHE A 213 11.96 -7.57 -3.39
C PHE A 213 12.69 -6.82 -4.52
N ALA A 214 14.00 -6.67 -4.40
CA ALA A 214 14.84 -6.05 -5.42
C ALA A 214 15.68 -7.09 -6.18
N SER A 215 16.51 -7.85 -5.47
CA SER A 215 17.39 -8.84 -6.08
C SER A 215 17.68 -10.00 -5.14
N ASP A 216 18.10 -11.14 -5.70
CA ASP A 216 18.45 -12.33 -4.95
C ASP A 216 19.95 -12.36 -4.63
N ARG A 217 20.30 -12.81 -3.42
CA ARG A 217 21.68 -13.08 -2.99
C ARG A 217 22.24 -14.38 -3.59
N ALA A 218 21.39 -15.37 -3.76
CA ALA A 218 21.69 -16.65 -4.36
C ALA A 218 20.61 -16.97 -5.40
N LEU A 219 20.95 -17.74 -6.40
CA LEU A 219 20.01 -18.11 -7.44
C LEU A 219 18.85 -18.92 -6.85
N ALA A 220 17.66 -18.32 -6.83
CA ALA A 220 16.42 -19.01 -6.49
C ALA A 220 16.02 -19.92 -7.65
N THR A 221 15.77 -21.19 -7.35
CA THR A 221 15.34 -22.20 -8.32
C THR A 221 14.21 -23.04 -7.73
N SER A 222 13.67 -23.99 -8.51
CA SER A 222 12.68 -24.92 -7.98
C SER A 222 13.25 -25.84 -6.88
N ALA A 223 12.39 -26.35 -6.01
CA ALA A 223 12.78 -27.24 -4.92
C ALA A 223 13.50 -28.52 -5.40
N ALA A 224 13.15 -29.02 -6.59
CA ALA A 224 13.80 -30.20 -7.20
C ALA A 224 15.17 -29.91 -7.81
N ALA A 225 15.58 -28.66 -7.96
CA ALA A 225 16.82 -28.31 -8.62
C ALA A 225 18.03 -28.54 -7.69
N ALA A 226 19.02 -29.29 -8.18
CA ALA A 226 20.29 -29.49 -7.47
C ALA A 226 21.07 -28.19 -7.22
N SER A 227 20.76 -27.13 -7.96
CA SER A 227 21.34 -25.79 -7.82
C SER A 227 20.75 -24.94 -6.71
N LEU A 228 19.67 -25.38 -6.06
CA LEU A 228 19.15 -24.70 -4.88
C LEU A 228 20.15 -24.89 -3.73
N THR A 229 20.91 -23.86 -3.41
CA THR A 229 21.98 -23.94 -2.42
C THR A 229 21.70 -23.03 -1.23
N ALA A 230 22.06 -23.51 -0.04
CA ALA A 230 22.13 -22.67 1.14
C ALA A 230 23.19 -21.57 0.97
N SER A 231 23.00 -20.45 1.64
CA SER A 231 24.03 -19.42 1.69
C SER A 231 25.29 -19.95 2.38
N THR A 232 26.43 -19.63 1.81
CA THR A 232 27.75 -19.94 2.40
C THR A 232 28.23 -18.83 3.34
N ASN A 233 27.48 -17.73 3.47
CA ASN A 233 27.86 -16.65 4.36
C ASN A 233 27.68 -17.06 5.81
N THR A 234 28.64 -16.70 6.63
CA THR A 234 28.65 -17.02 8.07
C THR A 234 27.97 -15.95 8.92
N VAL A 235 27.70 -14.79 8.36
CA VAL A 235 27.02 -13.68 9.03
C VAL A 235 25.70 -13.34 8.36
N PRO A 236 24.69 -12.89 9.12
CA PRO A 236 23.42 -12.42 8.57
C PRO A 236 23.64 -11.22 7.64
N LEU A 237 22.72 -11.04 6.69
CA LEU A 237 22.70 -9.82 5.88
C LEU A 237 21.85 -8.77 6.61
N THR A 238 22.52 -7.74 7.10
CA THR A 238 21.85 -6.53 7.64
C THR A 238 22.14 -5.38 6.67
N LEU A 239 21.08 -4.72 6.23
CA LEU A 239 21.13 -3.61 5.28
C LEU A 239 20.25 -2.49 5.82
N SER A 240 20.80 -1.27 5.82
CA SER A 240 20.02 -0.06 6.02
C SER A 240 19.55 0.47 4.67
N PHE A 241 18.29 0.89 4.59
CA PHE A 241 17.80 1.58 3.41
C PHE A 241 18.27 3.03 3.46
N VAL A 242 19.12 3.40 2.52
CA VAL A 242 19.69 4.74 2.42
C VAL A 242 19.39 5.35 1.05
N GLY A 243 19.42 6.67 0.96
CA GLY A 243 19.22 7.37 -0.31
C GLY A 243 17.78 7.41 -0.78
N GLY A 244 16.81 7.15 0.10
CA GLY A 244 15.41 7.45 -0.18
C GLY A 244 15.26 8.96 -0.37
N VAL A 245 14.58 9.37 -1.42
CA VAL A 245 14.32 10.78 -1.74
C VAL A 245 12.83 10.94 -1.95
N ASP A 246 12.22 11.85 -1.20
CA ASP A 246 10.89 12.32 -1.52
C ASP A 246 10.93 13.09 -2.84
N THR A 247 9.98 12.81 -3.71
CA THR A 247 9.79 13.63 -4.90
C THR A 247 9.34 15.02 -4.45
N ALA A 248 10.26 15.97 -4.40
CA ALA A 248 10.01 17.33 -3.94
C ALA A 248 8.89 18.03 -4.73
N THR A 249 8.62 17.56 -5.94
CA THR A 249 7.54 18.04 -6.80
C THR A 249 6.80 16.87 -7.43
N GLU A 250 5.51 16.70 -7.10
CA GLU A 250 4.64 15.72 -7.74
C GLU A 250 4.58 15.87 -9.27
N ASP A 251 4.78 17.10 -9.75
CA ASP A 251 4.79 17.42 -11.19
C ASP A 251 5.95 16.76 -11.96
N ALA A 252 6.99 16.28 -11.24
CA ALA A 252 8.12 15.54 -11.84
C ALA A 252 7.78 14.08 -12.21
N ILE A 253 6.70 13.51 -11.66
CA ILE A 253 6.27 12.16 -12.03
C ILE A 253 5.69 12.22 -13.45
N LEU A 254 6.23 11.43 -14.36
CA LEU A 254 5.78 11.42 -15.75
C LEU A 254 4.37 10.82 -15.87
N PHE A 255 3.59 11.34 -16.83
CA PHE A 255 2.24 10.83 -17.14
C PHE A 255 2.23 9.30 -17.37
N GLY A 256 3.22 8.77 -18.10
CA GLY A 256 3.32 7.34 -18.37
C GLY A 256 3.43 6.48 -17.11
N GLY A 257 4.17 6.94 -16.09
CA GLY A 257 4.26 6.23 -14.81
C GLY A 257 2.93 6.17 -14.06
N LEU A 258 2.15 7.27 -14.09
CA LEU A 258 0.81 7.29 -13.50
C LEU A 258 -0.15 6.39 -14.27
N ALA A 259 -0.14 6.45 -15.60
CA ALA A 259 -0.97 5.61 -16.45
C ALA A 259 -0.73 4.13 -16.16
N THR A 260 0.55 3.69 -16.15
CA THR A 260 0.93 2.31 -15.80
C THR A 260 0.47 1.89 -14.40
N ALA A 261 0.54 2.79 -13.41
CA ALA A 261 0.06 2.49 -12.05
C ALA A 261 -1.47 2.29 -12.03
N TYR A 262 -2.21 3.11 -12.76
CA TYR A 262 -3.67 2.96 -12.84
C TYR A 262 -4.13 1.80 -13.74
N ASP A 263 -3.31 1.32 -14.68
CA ASP A 263 -3.62 0.14 -15.50
C ASP A 263 -3.80 -1.13 -14.68
N LEU A 264 -3.20 -1.18 -13.48
CA LEU A 264 -3.44 -2.26 -12.51
C LEU A 264 -4.91 -2.38 -12.12
N PHE A 265 -5.69 -1.31 -12.25
CA PHE A 265 -7.12 -1.27 -11.97
C PHE A 265 -7.99 -1.46 -13.23
N ALA A 266 -7.41 -1.63 -14.42
CA ALA A 266 -8.19 -1.77 -15.65
C ALA A 266 -8.94 -3.10 -15.75
N THR A 267 -8.47 -4.15 -15.06
CA THR A 267 -9.15 -5.46 -15.01
C THR A 267 -10.15 -5.54 -13.87
N THR A 268 -11.27 -6.23 -14.11
CA THR A 268 -12.25 -6.56 -13.06
C THR A 268 -11.90 -7.83 -12.30
N ALA A 269 -10.93 -8.61 -12.80
CA ALA A 269 -10.52 -9.86 -12.18
C ALA A 269 -9.60 -9.58 -10.97
N GLY A 270 -10.09 -9.81 -9.77
CA GLY A 270 -9.31 -9.76 -8.53
C GLY A 270 -9.33 -8.43 -7.77
N ILE A 271 -9.71 -7.30 -8.39
CA ILE A 271 -9.77 -6.01 -7.71
C ILE A 271 -11.14 -5.36 -7.93
N ASP A 272 -11.91 -5.22 -6.86
CA ASP A 272 -13.18 -4.49 -6.88
C ASP A 272 -12.98 -3.03 -6.50
N ILE A 273 -13.32 -2.12 -7.42
CA ILE A 273 -13.27 -0.68 -7.22
C ILE A 273 -14.61 -0.04 -7.63
N SER A 274 -14.97 1.07 -7.01
CA SER A 274 -16.17 1.83 -7.36
C SER A 274 -15.90 3.30 -7.62
N LEU A 275 -14.83 3.85 -7.05
CA LEU A 275 -14.47 5.26 -7.13
C LEU A 275 -12.97 5.39 -7.44
N LEU A 276 -12.63 6.19 -8.43
CA LEU A 276 -11.26 6.55 -8.81
C LEU A 276 -11.06 8.04 -8.66
N MET A 277 -9.94 8.44 -8.11
CA MET A 277 -9.58 9.85 -7.89
C MET A 277 -8.30 10.17 -8.64
N THR A 278 -8.26 11.29 -9.36
CA THR A 278 -7.05 11.72 -10.06
C THR A 278 -6.01 12.35 -9.14
N GLY A 279 -6.40 12.70 -7.90
CA GLY A 279 -5.55 13.52 -7.03
C GLY A 279 -5.40 14.94 -7.57
N LYS A 280 -4.24 15.54 -7.35
CA LYS A 280 -3.90 16.87 -7.84
C LYS A 280 -3.80 16.87 -9.37
N SER A 281 -4.59 17.70 -10.04
CA SER A 281 -4.40 17.96 -11.47
C SER A 281 -3.13 18.74 -11.70
N ARG A 282 -2.28 18.22 -12.56
CA ARG A 282 -0.96 18.76 -12.86
C ARG A 282 -1.06 19.93 -13.82
N GLY A 283 0.01 20.74 -13.87
CA GLY A 283 0.13 21.85 -14.78
C GLY A 283 0.10 21.46 -16.27
N GLY A 284 -0.17 22.43 -17.14
CA GLY A 284 -0.34 22.19 -18.57
C GLY A 284 -1.54 21.31 -18.86
N SER A 285 -1.50 20.46 -19.88
CA SER A 285 -2.56 19.53 -20.27
C SER A 285 -2.51 18.17 -19.53
N THR A 286 -1.53 17.95 -18.65
CA THR A 286 -1.33 16.63 -18.00
C THR A 286 -2.49 16.25 -17.08
N GLY A 287 -3.14 17.23 -16.45
CA GLY A 287 -4.31 16.99 -15.60
C GLY A 287 -5.50 16.42 -16.37
N GLU A 288 -5.81 17.02 -17.53
CA GLU A 288 -6.86 16.50 -18.43
C GLU A 288 -6.49 15.16 -19.03
N GLN A 289 -5.21 14.96 -19.39
CA GLN A 289 -4.74 13.71 -19.97
C GLN A 289 -4.96 12.55 -19.00
N LEU A 290 -4.62 12.71 -17.71
CA LEU A 290 -4.83 11.68 -16.70
C LEU A 290 -6.33 11.39 -16.50
N GLY A 291 -7.15 12.44 -16.36
CA GLY A 291 -8.59 12.29 -16.22
C GLY A 291 -9.21 11.57 -17.42
N ASN A 292 -8.85 11.97 -18.65
CA ASN A 292 -9.31 11.31 -19.87
C ASN A 292 -8.82 9.87 -19.97
N TYR A 293 -7.56 9.62 -19.63
CA TYR A 293 -6.99 8.28 -19.64
C TYR A 293 -7.76 7.32 -18.70
N LEU A 294 -8.04 7.75 -17.49
CA LEU A 294 -8.78 6.95 -16.51
C LEU A 294 -10.23 6.70 -16.94
N ILE A 295 -10.86 7.69 -17.58
CA ILE A 295 -12.20 7.52 -18.14
C ILE A 295 -12.17 6.50 -19.29
N ASP A 296 -11.28 6.67 -20.28
CA ASP A 296 -11.25 5.87 -21.50
C ASP A 296 -10.74 4.43 -21.26
N ASN A 297 -9.68 4.26 -20.45
CA ASN A 297 -8.97 2.98 -20.32
C ASN A 297 -9.33 2.20 -19.04
N VAL A 298 -9.93 2.85 -18.06
CA VAL A 298 -10.35 2.16 -16.84
C VAL A 298 -11.87 2.18 -16.69
N ALA A 299 -12.50 3.35 -16.57
CA ALA A 299 -13.91 3.41 -16.20
C ALA A 299 -14.86 2.96 -17.32
N GLU A 300 -14.63 3.36 -18.58
CA GLU A 300 -15.45 2.92 -19.73
C GLU A 300 -15.21 1.44 -20.09
N VAL A 301 -14.02 0.90 -19.77
CA VAL A 301 -13.70 -0.52 -19.96
C VAL A 301 -14.40 -1.37 -18.90
N ARG A 302 -14.21 -1.01 -17.62
CA ARG A 302 -14.78 -1.73 -16.48
C ARG A 302 -16.29 -1.54 -16.34
N LYS A 303 -16.78 -0.31 -16.55
CA LYS A 303 -18.17 0.13 -16.37
C LYS A 303 -18.72 0.06 -14.93
N ASP A 304 -17.87 -0.24 -13.98
CA ASP A 304 -18.21 -0.47 -12.57
C ASP A 304 -17.66 0.58 -11.60
N CYS A 305 -17.02 1.64 -12.12
CA CYS A 305 -16.44 2.71 -11.31
C CYS A 305 -16.65 4.10 -11.94
N ILE A 306 -16.45 5.14 -11.12
CA ILE A 306 -16.54 6.55 -11.54
C ILE A 306 -15.24 7.26 -11.21
N VAL A 307 -14.77 8.10 -12.14
CA VAL A 307 -13.56 8.92 -12.02
C VAL A 307 -13.91 10.32 -11.53
N PHE A 308 -13.24 10.78 -10.48
CA PHE A 308 -13.38 12.12 -9.92
C PHE A 308 -12.17 12.97 -10.26
N VAL A 309 -12.42 14.15 -10.83
CA VAL A 309 -11.41 15.07 -11.33
C VAL A 309 -11.59 16.45 -10.72
N SER A 310 -10.52 17.07 -10.27
CA SER A 310 -10.50 18.49 -9.86
C SER A 310 -9.81 19.35 -10.94
N PRO A 311 -10.13 20.64 -11.04
CA PRO A 311 -9.42 21.55 -11.94
C PRO A 311 -7.94 21.66 -11.56
N ARG A 312 -7.13 22.26 -12.45
CA ARG A 312 -5.73 22.56 -12.16
C ARG A 312 -5.62 23.53 -10.99
N ARG A 313 -4.57 23.38 -10.20
CA ARG A 313 -4.35 24.22 -9.02
C ARG A 313 -4.27 25.72 -9.41
N GLU A 314 -3.52 26.04 -10.45
CA GLU A 314 -3.33 27.41 -10.95
C GLU A 314 -4.60 28.04 -11.49
N ALA A 315 -5.56 27.26 -11.95
CA ALA A 315 -6.86 27.76 -12.41
C ALA A 315 -7.73 28.32 -11.26
N VAL A 316 -7.50 27.90 -10.02
CA VAL A 316 -8.41 28.21 -8.89
C VAL A 316 -7.72 28.76 -7.63
N VAL A 317 -6.41 28.51 -7.45
CA VAL A 317 -5.67 29.02 -6.29
C VAL A 317 -5.04 30.36 -6.66
N ASN A 318 -5.37 31.40 -5.89
CA ASN A 318 -4.97 32.79 -6.14
C ASN A 318 -5.44 33.36 -7.50
N ASN A 319 -6.50 32.78 -8.06
CA ASN A 319 -7.11 33.20 -9.33
C ASN A 319 -8.61 33.46 -9.19
N PRO A 320 -9.04 34.54 -8.53
CA PRO A 320 -10.48 34.79 -8.32
C PRO A 320 -11.19 35.36 -9.57
N ILE A 321 -10.46 35.90 -10.55
CA ILE A 321 -11.05 36.64 -11.67
C ILE A 321 -11.42 35.72 -12.83
N THR A 322 -10.52 34.81 -13.23
CA THR A 322 -10.70 33.96 -14.41
C THR A 322 -11.04 32.51 -14.06
N ALA A 323 -11.12 32.18 -12.77
CA ALA A 323 -11.28 30.80 -12.31
C ALA A 323 -12.43 30.05 -13.00
N ALA A 324 -13.61 30.65 -13.13
CA ALA A 324 -14.74 30.00 -13.80
C ALA A 324 -14.44 29.70 -15.28
N ALA A 325 -13.82 30.64 -15.99
CA ALA A 325 -13.47 30.47 -17.40
C ALA A 325 -12.38 29.39 -17.59
N ASP A 326 -11.36 29.37 -16.72
CA ASP A 326 -10.25 28.41 -16.77
C ASP A 326 -10.72 26.99 -16.43
N ILE A 327 -11.65 26.83 -15.47
CA ILE A 327 -12.29 25.55 -15.16
C ILE A 327 -13.09 25.04 -16.37
N VAL A 328 -13.86 25.91 -17.02
CA VAL A 328 -14.65 25.56 -18.20
C VAL A 328 -13.73 25.22 -19.38
N ALA A 329 -12.63 25.94 -19.57
CA ALA A 329 -11.63 25.62 -20.58
C ALA A 329 -11.05 24.20 -20.37
N MET A 330 -10.67 23.86 -19.14
CA MET A 330 -10.23 22.50 -18.81
C MET A 330 -11.33 21.49 -19.08
N ARG A 331 -12.59 21.77 -18.66
CA ARG A 331 -13.73 20.89 -18.89
C ARG A 331 -13.97 20.60 -20.36
N ASN A 332 -13.77 21.56 -21.23
CA ASN A 332 -13.95 21.40 -22.66
C ASN A 332 -12.92 20.42 -23.28
N ASN A 333 -11.77 20.24 -22.66
CA ASN A 333 -10.76 19.28 -23.05
C ASN A 333 -10.99 17.88 -22.44
N MET A 334 -11.96 17.75 -21.53
CA MET A 334 -12.31 16.47 -20.93
C MET A 334 -13.27 15.68 -21.82
N ARG A 335 -13.19 14.34 -21.71
CA ARG A 335 -14.11 13.41 -22.37
C ARG A 335 -15.55 13.65 -21.90
N SER A 336 -16.49 13.51 -22.83
CA SER A 336 -17.91 13.46 -22.52
C SER A 336 -18.28 12.04 -22.12
N SER A 337 -18.33 11.76 -20.82
CA SER A 337 -18.64 10.44 -20.29
C SER A 337 -19.49 10.56 -19.02
N SER A 338 -20.38 9.59 -18.83
CA SER A 338 -21.14 9.45 -17.59
C SER A 338 -20.34 8.84 -16.43
N TYR A 339 -19.16 8.28 -16.74
CA TYR A 339 -18.26 7.71 -15.74
C TYR A 339 -17.24 8.72 -15.19
N GLY A 340 -17.30 9.98 -15.60
CA GLY A 340 -16.48 11.06 -15.07
C GLY A 340 -17.30 12.09 -14.29
N VAL A 341 -16.70 12.68 -13.28
CA VAL A 341 -17.26 13.77 -12.44
C VAL A 341 -16.18 14.80 -12.22
N MET A 342 -16.50 16.09 -12.40
CA MET A 342 -15.57 17.19 -12.16
C MET A 342 -16.16 18.15 -11.14
N ASP A 343 -15.33 18.53 -10.16
CA ASP A 343 -15.60 19.57 -9.17
C ASP A 343 -15.03 20.94 -9.56
N SER A 344 -15.23 21.96 -8.71
CA SER A 344 -14.84 23.33 -9.00
C SER A 344 -13.58 23.83 -8.30
N GLY A 345 -12.81 22.97 -7.59
CA GLY A 345 -11.63 23.55 -6.97
C GLY A 345 -10.90 22.77 -5.90
N TYR A 346 -10.33 23.55 -4.98
CA TYR A 346 -9.48 23.09 -3.88
C TYR A 346 -9.98 23.63 -2.56
N LYS A 347 -9.75 22.89 -1.48
CA LYS A 347 -9.92 23.37 -0.10
C LYS A 347 -8.58 23.64 0.56
N TYR A 348 -8.56 24.61 1.48
CA TYR A 348 -7.40 24.92 2.32
C TYR A 348 -7.55 24.22 3.65
N ILE A 349 -6.54 23.43 4.02
CA ILE A 349 -6.54 22.63 5.25
C ILE A 349 -5.26 22.84 6.04
N TYR A 350 -5.32 22.51 7.33
CA TYR A 350 -4.14 22.30 8.14
C TYR A 350 -3.71 20.83 8.08
N ASP A 351 -2.49 20.61 7.61
CA ASP A 351 -1.84 19.31 7.61
C ASP A 351 -1.07 19.12 8.92
N LYS A 352 -1.67 18.39 9.83
CA LYS A 352 -1.14 18.15 11.18
C LYS A 352 0.13 17.31 11.22
N TYR A 353 0.44 16.58 10.15
CA TYR A 353 1.61 15.70 10.10
C TYR A 353 2.87 16.48 9.71
N ASN A 354 2.71 17.51 8.88
CA ASN A 354 3.81 18.36 8.44
C ASN A 354 3.78 19.77 9.07
N ASP A 355 2.83 20.04 9.98
CA ASP A 355 2.63 21.33 10.66
C ASP A 355 2.55 22.52 9.69
N LEU A 356 1.79 22.35 8.62
CA LEU A 356 1.63 23.40 7.62
C LEU A 356 0.23 23.44 7.01
N TYR A 357 -0.09 24.58 6.41
CA TYR A 357 -1.34 24.76 5.68
C TYR A 357 -1.12 24.56 4.19
N ARG A 358 -2.02 23.79 3.55
CA ARG A 358 -1.93 23.53 2.12
C ARG A 358 -3.30 23.47 1.44
N TYR A 359 -3.30 23.71 0.12
CA TYR A 359 -4.46 23.47 -0.73
C TYR A 359 -4.44 22.03 -1.24
N ILE A 360 -5.54 21.32 -1.06
CA ILE A 360 -5.75 19.97 -1.60
C ILE A 360 -6.95 19.96 -2.53
N PRO A 361 -6.94 19.11 -3.60
CA PRO A 361 -8.04 19.01 -4.55
C PRO A 361 -9.28 18.41 -3.89
N LEU A 362 -10.45 18.77 -4.39
CA LEU A 362 -11.75 18.34 -3.85
C LEU A 362 -12.20 16.97 -4.37
N ASN A 363 -11.57 16.38 -5.39
CA ASN A 363 -12.01 15.10 -5.94
C ASN A 363 -12.09 13.97 -4.90
N GLY A 364 -11.14 13.91 -3.97
CA GLY A 364 -11.18 12.97 -2.86
C GLY A 364 -12.35 13.23 -1.90
N ASP A 365 -12.68 14.50 -1.66
CA ASP A 365 -13.85 14.87 -0.85
C ASP A 365 -15.15 14.47 -1.53
N ILE A 366 -15.29 14.72 -2.84
CA ILE A 366 -16.48 14.36 -3.60
C ILE A 366 -16.69 12.84 -3.63
N ALA A 367 -15.62 12.09 -3.84
CA ALA A 367 -15.64 10.63 -3.71
C ALA A 367 -16.07 10.21 -2.28
N GLY A 368 -15.50 10.85 -1.25
CA GLY A 368 -15.87 10.63 0.15
C GLY A 368 -17.33 10.98 0.47
N LEU A 369 -17.91 11.99 -0.20
CA LEU A 369 -19.36 12.29 -0.10
C LEU A 369 -20.21 11.15 -0.66
N CYS A 370 -19.77 10.52 -1.75
CA CYS A 370 -20.44 9.35 -2.29
C CYS A 370 -20.41 8.19 -1.28
N VAL A 371 -19.23 7.86 -0.70
CA VAL A 371 -19.11 6.82 0.32
C VAL A 371 -19.98 7.12 1.56
N ARG A 372 -19.95 8.36 2.03
CA ARG A 372 -20.80 8.78 3.17
C ARG A 372 -22.28 8.68 2.85
N THR A 373 -22.68 8.94 1.60
CA THR A 373 -24.07 8.79 1.16
C THR A 373 -24.46 7.32 1.17
N ASP A 374 -23.58 6.42 0.74
CA ASP A 374 -23.80 4.96 0.77
C ASP A 374 -23.97 4.45 2.19
N ALA A 375 -23.13 4.90 3.12
CA ALA A 375 -23.16 4.48 4.52
C ALA A 375 -24.45 4.95 5.25
N ASN A 376 -24.98 6.13 4.91
CA ASN A 376 -26.12 6.72 5.62
C ASN A 376 -27.47 6.51 4.90
N ARG A 377 -27.42 6.25 3.61
CA ARG A 377 -28.58 6.06 2.73
C ARG A 377 -28.24 4.98 1.70
N ASP A 378 -28.24 5.32 0.43
CA ASP A 378 -28.00 4.41 -0.67
C ASP A 378 -27.27 5.11 -1.81
N PRO A 379 -26.57 4.36 -2.70
CA PRO A 379 -25.82 4.91 -3.83
C PRO A 379 -26.63 5.75 -4.82
N TRP A 380 -27.93 5.55 -4.89
CA TRP A 380 -28.84 6.30 -5.78
C TRP A 380 -29.34 7.63 -5.21
N PHE A 381 -28.90 8.01 -4.02
CA PHE A 381 -29.15 9.36 -3.52
C PHE A 381 -28.05 10.30 -4.01
N SER A 382 -28.45 11.54 -4.37
CA SER A 382 -27.47 12.57 -4.74
C SER A 382 -26.54 12.88 -3.57
N PRO A 383 -25.20 12.90 -3.76
CA PRO A 383 -24.25 13.26 -2.72
C PRO A 383 -24.21 14.77 -2.44
N ALA A 384 -24.95 15.58 -3.19
CA ALA A 384 -24.96 17.04 -3.11
C ALA A 384 -26.00 17.60 -2.13
N GLY A 385 -25.89 18.90 -1.85
CA GLY A 385 -26.84 19.67 -1.07
C GLY A 385 -26.58 19.70 0.44
N ILE A 386 -27.39 20.45 1.17
CA ILE A 386 -27.20 20.74 2.60
C ILE A 386 -27.13 19.46 3.46
N ASN A 387 -27.95 18.47 3.14
CA ASN A 387 -28.07 17.27 3.97
C ASN A 387 -26.89 16.29 3.83
N ARG A 388 -26.24 16.22 2.67
CA ARG A 388 -25.23 15.21 2.35
C ARG A 388 -23.94 15.79 1.78
N GLY A 389 -23.99 16.95 1.12
CA GLY A 389 -22.89 17.55 0.38
C GLY A 389 -21.86 18.30 1.20
N GLN A 390 -21.95 18.31 2.53
CA GLN A 390 -21.04 19.07 3.38
C GLN A 390 -19.60 18.53 3.34
N ILE A 391 -18.65 19.39 2.96
CA ILE A 391 -17.22 19.14 2.96
C ILE A 391 -16.67 19.35 4.38
N LYS A 392 -15.96 18.35 4.89
CA LYS A 392 -15.33 18.41 6.21
C LYS A 392 -13.88 18.88 6.12
N ASN A 393 -13.32 19.33 7.27
CA ASN A 393 -11.93 19.77 7.37
C ASN A 393 -11.54 20.78 6.27
N SER A 394 -12.34 21.81 6.10
CA SER A 394 -12.07 22.91 5.19
C SER A 394 -12.06 24.23 5.96
N ILE A 395 -10.93 24.92 5.96
CA ILE A 395 -10.81 26.27 6.54
C ILE A 395 -11.46 27.27 5.59
N LYS A 396 -11.15 27.14 4.29
CA LYS A 396 -11.73 27.92 3.20
C LYS A 396 -11.61 27.17 1.88
N LEU A 397 -12.41 27.54 0.91
CA LEU A 397 -12.23 27.12 -0.49
C LEU A 397 -11.19 28.02 -1.17
N SER A 398 -10.48 27.49 -2.15
CA SER A 398 -9.58 28.27 -3.02
C SER A 398 -10.37 29.26 -3.88
N TYR A 399 -11.53 28.86 -4.32
CA TYR A 399 -12.47 29.62 -5.12
C TYR A 399 -13.90 29.35 -4.64
N ASN A 400 -14.66 30.39 -4.30
CA ASN A 400 -16.07 30.31 -3.95
C ASN A 400 -16.90 30.97 -5.06
N PRO A 401 -17.52 30.19 -5.97
CA PRO A 401 -18.17 30.73 -7.15
C PRO A 401 -19.39 31.57 -6.79
N SER A 402 -19.55 32.73 -7.45
CA SER A 402 -20.73 33.57 -7.41
C SER A 402 -21.95 32.83 -8.00
N LYS A 403 -23.16 33.40 -7.87
CA LYS A 403 -24.34 32.81 -8.50
C LYS A 403 -24.20 32.69 -10.02
N ALA A 404 -23.67 33.72 -10.66
CA ALA A 404 -23.44 33.72 -12.11
C ALA A 404 -22.41 32.66 -12.52
N ASP A 405 -21.29 32.55 -11.77
CA ASP A 405 -20.27 31.54 -12.03
C ASP A 405 -20.81 30.12 -11.84
N ARG A 406 -21.62 29.89 -10.81
CA ARG A 406 -22.28 28.58 -10.58
C ARG A 406 -23.16 28.18 -11.77
N ASP A 407 -23.90 29.11 -12.33
CA ASP A 407 -24.76 28.85 -13.48
C ASP A 407 -23.93 28.47 -14.72
N VAL A 408 -22.79 29.15 -14.93
CA VAL A 408 -21.82 28.84 -16.02
C VAL A 408 -21.18 27.47 -15.81
N LEU A 409 -20.64 27.20 -14.62
CA LEU A 409 -20.00 25.93 -14.26
C LEU A 409 -20.97 24.77 -14.40
N TYR A 410 -22.17 24.92 -13.86
CA TYR A 410 -23.17 23.86 -13.90
C TYR A 410 -23.70 23.58 -15.31
N LYS A 411 -23.83 24.60 -16.15
CA LYS A 411 -24.13 24.38 -17.59
C LYS A 411 -23.05 23.57 -18.29
N SER A 412 -21.79 23.81 -17.93
CA SER A 412 -20.63 23.09 -18.47
C SER A 412 -20.38 21.73 -17.82
N SER A 413 -21.31 21.18 -17.05
CA SER A 413 -21.19 19.89 -16.35
C SER A 413 -20.05 19.84 -15.31
N VAL A 414 -19.74 20.97 -14.70
CA VAL A 414 -18.87 21.08 -13.53
C VAL A 414 -19.73 21.25 -12.29
N ASN A 415 -19.41 20.52 -11.22
CA ASN A 415 -20.16 20.57 -9.97
C ASN A 415 -19.58 21.63 -9.04
N PRO A 416 -20.24 22.78 -8.83
CA PRO A 416 -19.72 23.82 -7.97
C PRO A 416 -19.71 23.37 -6.52
N VAL A 417 -18.60 23.67 -5.83
CA VAL A 417 -18.50 23.59 -4.37
C VAL A 417 -18.55 25.02 -3.84
N VAL A 418 -19.46 25.26 -2.91
CA VAL A 418 -19.78 26.61 -2.43
C VAL A 418 -19.72 26.68 -0.90
N THR A 419 -19.32 27.83 -0.37
CA THR A 419 -19.45 28.12 1.06
C THR A 419 -20.65 29.00 1.28
N GLN A 420 -21.60 28.51 2.09
CA GLN A 420 -22.81 29.26 2.47
C GLN A 420 -22.76 29.62 3.95
N PRO A 421 -23.13 30.85 4.31
CA PRO A 421 -23.23 31.27 5.71
C PRO A 421 -24.14 30.33 6.51
N GLY A 422 -23.67 29.86 7.66
CA GLY A 422 -24.43 28.96 8.53
C GLY A 422 -24.37 27.47 8.16
N TYR A 423 -23.97 27.12 6.94
CA TYR A 423 -23.93 25.72 6.47
C TYR A 423 -22.53 25.22 6.12
N GLY A 424 -21.54 26.13 6.03
CA GLY A 424 -20.17 25.78 5.64
C GLY A 424 -20.01 25.49 4.15
N SER A 425 -18.94 24.80 3.80
CA SER A 425 -18.63 24.43 2.42
C SER A 425 -19.36 23.16 2.02
N MET A 426 -19.97 23.15 0.84
CA MET A 426 -20.75 22.01 0.37
C MET A 426 -20.71 21.86 -1.15
N LEU A 427 -20.88 20.61 -1.60
CA LEU A 427 -21.13 20.28 -2.99
C LEU A 427 -22.53 20.75 -3.40
N PHE A 428 -22.62 21.56 -4.46
CA PHE A 428 -23.87 22.15 -4.94
C PHE A 428 -24.17 21.78 -6.41
N GLY A 429 -23.88 20.53 -6.76
CA GLY A 429 -24.15 19.96 -8.09
C GLY A 429 -23.93 18.45 -8.08
N ASP A 430 -24.61 17.74 -8.98
CA ASP A 430 -24.58 16.28 -9.08
C ASP A 430 -24.52 15.79 -10.54
N LYS A 431 -23.88 16.55 -11.44
CA LYS A 431 -23.72 16.18 -12.84
C LYS A 431 -22.50 15.30 -13.07
N THR A 432 -22.63 14.39 -14.02
CA THR A 432 -21.51 13.71 -14.65
C THR A 432 -20.91 14.56 -15.79
N LEU A 433 -19.77 14.15 -16.36
CA LEU A 433 -19.16 14.81 -17.51
C LEU A 433 -19.92 14.56 -18.84
N LEU A 434 -21.07 13.89 -18.82
CA LEU A 434 -21.84 13.65 -20.02
C LEU A 434 -22.45 14.96 -20.55
N SER A 435 -22.08 15.32 -21.79
CA SER A 435 -22.53 16.55 -22.43
C SER A 435 -23.93 16.42 -23.05
N LYS A 436 -24.33 15.22 -23.44
CA LYS A 436 -25.65 14.95 -24.02
C LYS A 436 -26.70 14.79 -22.92
N PRO A 437 -27.89 15.42 -23.02
CA PRO A 437 -28.97 15.15 -22.09
C PRO A 437 -29.34 13.66 -22.08
N SER A 438 -29.25 13.04 -20.91
CA SER A 438 -29.53 11.63 -20.69
C SER A 438 -29.92 11.39 -19.24
N ALA A 439 -30.47 10.23 -18.93
CA ALA A 439 -30.66 9.82 -17.54
C ALA A 439 -29.32 9.70 -16.80
N PHE A 440 -28.24 9.40 -17.51
CA PHE A 440 -26.89 9.23 -16.97
C PHE A 440 -26.10 10.54 -16.81
N ASP A 441 -26.71 11.69 -17.04
CA ASP A 441 -26.07 12.99 -16.80
C ASP A 441 -25.99 13.36 -15.30
N ARG A 442 -26.46 12.45 -14.42
CA ARG A 442 -26.46 12.60 -12.96
C ARG A 442 -25.62 11.53 -12.25
N ILE A 443 -24.90 11.96 -11.24
CA ILE A 443 -24.05 11.06 -10.42
C ILE A 443 -24.90 9.96 -9.78
N ASN A 444 -26.02 10.31 -9.20
CA ASN A 444 -26.90 9.36 -8.50
C ASN A 444 -27.45 8.28 -9.44
N VAL A 445 -27.83 8.63 -10.67
CA VAL A 445 -28.35 7.66 -11.65
C VAL A 445 -27.23 6.75 -12.15
N ARG A 446 -26.03 7.31 -12.48
CA ARG A 446 -24.92 6.48 -12.89
C ARG A 446 -24.51 5.50 -11.79
N ARG A 447 -24.48 5.94 -10.55
CA ARG A 447 -24.16 5.08 -9.41
C ARG A 447 -25.23 4.00 -9.16
N LEU A 448 -26.50 4.35 -9.31
CA LEU A 448 -27.58 3.37 -9.28
C LEU A 448 -27.32 2.25 -10.29
N PHE A 449 -27.03 2.59 -11.55
CA PHE A 449 -26.81 1.59 -12.59
C PHE A 449 -25.55 0.75 -12.36
N ILE A 450 -24.46 1.33 -11.83
CA ILE A 450 -23.28 0.56 -11.46
C ILE A 450 -23.63 -0.51 -10.42
N VAL A 451 -24.40 -0.16 -9.40
CA VAL A 451 -24.83 -1.13 -8.37
C VAL A 451 -25.76 -2.19 -8.95
N LEU A 452 -26.73 -1.78 -9.82
CA LEU A 452 -27.62 -2.72 -10.50
C LEU A 452 -26.85 -3.68 -11.40
N GLU A 453 -25.97 -3.16 -12.25
CA GLU A 453 -25.17 -3.95 -13.19
C GLU A 453 -24.27 -4.95 -12.47
N LYS A 454 -23.58 -4.53 -11.39
CA LYS A 454 -22.76 -5.43 -10.56
C LYS A 454 -23.60 -6.53 -9.90
N ALA A 455 -24.70 -6.18 -9.28
CA ALA A 455 -25.54 -7.13 -8.56
C ALA A 455 -26.16 -8.16 -9.53
N VAL A 456 -26.66 -7.69 -10.68
CA VAL A 456 -27.25 -8.56 -11.70
C VAL A 456 -26.19 -9.44 -12.35
N ALA A 457 -24.99 -8.90 -12.64
CA ALA A 457 -23.89 -9.68 -13.21
C ALA A 457 -23.45 -10.79 -12.26
N ASN A 458 -23.33 -10.51 -10.98
CA ASN A 458 -23.00 -11.53 -9.98
C ASN A 458 -24.10 -12.59 -9.84
N ALA A 459 -25.36 -12.17 -9.88
CA ALA A 459 -26.50 -13.11 -9.85
C ALA A 459 -26.55 -13.99 -11.12
N ALA A 460 -26.26 -13.41 -12.29
CA ALA A 460 -26.24 -14.13 -13.55
C ALA A 460 -25.12 -15.17 -13.65
N GLN A 461 -24.04 -15.07 -12.85
CA GLN A 461 -22.98 -16.08 -12.84
C GLN A 461 -23.50 -17.48 -12.49
N SER A 462 -24.56 -17.57 -11.67
CA SER A 462 -25.17 -18.85 -11.31
C SER A 462 -25.91 -19.53 -12.46
N THR A 463 -26.21 -18.81 -13.56
CA THR A 463 -26.89 -19.36 -14.74
C THR A 463 -25.90 -19.75 -15.86
N ILE A 464 -24.61 -19.49 -15.69
CA ILE A 464 -23.59 -19.91 -16.65
C ILE A 464 -23.47 -21.43 -16.64
N PHE A 465 -23.46 -22.04 -17.83
CA PHE A 465 -23.47 -23.49 -18.09
C PHE A 465 -24.80 -24.21 -17.77
N GLU A 466 -25.86 -23.48 -17.38
CA GLU A 466 -27.21 -24.04 -17.31
C GLU A 466 -27.89 -24.03 -18.66
N PHE A 467 -28.97 -24.80 -18.82
CA PHE A 467 -29.75 -24.82 -20.05
C PHE A 467 -30.57 -23.54 -20.20
N ASN A 468 -30.68 -23.02 -21.45
CA ASN A 468 -31.56 -21.90 -21.74
C ASN A 468 -33.00 -22.42 -22.01
N ASP A 469 -33.68 -22.83 -20.93
CA ASP A 469 -35.06 -23.29 -20.92
C ASP A 469 -35.99 -22.34 -20.13
N GLU A 470 -37.27 -22.61 -20.13
CA GLU A 470 -38.28 -21.82 -19.43
C GLU A 470 -38.02 -21.78 -17.90
N PHE A 471 -37.51 -22.91 -17.34
CA PHE A 471 -37.20 -23.02 -15.94
C PHE A 471 -36.07 -22.06 -15.51
N THR A 472 -34.96 -22.08 -16.20
CA THR A 472 -33.80 -21.22 -15.96
C THR A 472 -34.15 -19.74 -16.15
N ARG A 473 -34.92 -19.41 -17.21
CA ARG A 473 -35.40 -18.04 -17.44
C ARG A 473 -36.30 -17.54 -16.33
N THR A 474 -37.19 -18.39 -15.83
CA THR A 474 -38.08 -18.07 -14.73
C THR A 474 -37.29 -17.93 -13.41
N GLN A 475 -36.32 -18.80 -13.17
CA GLN A 475 -35.44 -18.73 -12.01
C GLN A 475 -34.66 -17.41 -12.00
N PHE A 476 -34.11 -17.00 -13.13
CA PHE A 476 -33.42 -15.72 -13.28
C PHE A 476 -34.35 -14.53 -12.97
N ARG A 477 -35.55 -14.50 -13.52
CA ARG A 477 -36.54 -13.44 -13.20
C ARG A 477 -36.85 -13.39 -11.72
N ASN A 478 -37.11 -14.56 -11.11
CA ASN A 478 -37.44 -14.66 -9.68
C ASN A 478 -36.28 -14.23 -8.76
N LEU A 479 -35.03 -14.28 -9.25
CA LEU A 479 -33.87 -13.78 -8.54
C LEU A 479 -33.75 -12.25 -8.63
N ILE A 480 -34.01 -11.67 -9.82
CA ILE A 480 -33.79 -10.24 -10.08
C ILE A 480 -34.98 -9.36 -9.63
N GLU A 481 -36.21 -9.80 -9.84
CA GLU A 481 -37.39 -8.98 -9.52
C GLU A 481 -37.50 -8.56 -8.05
N PRO A 482 -37.26 -9.44 -7.05
CA PRO A 482 -37.28 -9.04 -5.64
C PRO A 482 -36.23 -7.96 -5.31
N PHE A 483 -35.03 -8.08 -5.91
CA PHE A 483 -33.95 -7.09 -5.75
C PHE A 483 -34.38 -5.72 -6.33
N LEU A 484 -34.94 -5.67 -7.53
CA LEU A 484 -35.44 -4.42 -8.12
C LEU A 484 -36.60 -3.83 -7.32
N ARG A 485 -37.48 -4.68 -6.77
CA ARG A 485 -38.58 -4.27 -5.90
C ARG A 485 -38.09 -3.63 -4.61
N ASP A 486 -37.03 -4.16 -4.00
CA ASP A 486 -36.39 -3.56 -2.83
C ASP A 486 -35.85 -2.17 -3.15
N ILE A 487 -35.15 -2.01 -4.28
CA ILE A 487 -34.62 -0.72 -4.73
C ILE A 487 -35.75 0.27 -5.03
N GLN A 488 -36.85 -0.20 -5.57
CA GLN A 488 -38.06 0.62 -5.77
C GLN A 488 -38.63 1.08 -4.42
N GLY A 489 -38.76 0.18 -3.47
CA GLY A 489 -39.22 0.50 -2.09
C GLY A 489 -38.29 1.50 -1.41
N ARG A 490 -37.00 1.45 -1.67
CA ARG A 490 -35.96 2.38 -1.17
C ARG A 490 -35.78 3.63 -2.04
N ARG A 491 -36.73 3.92 -2.96
CA ARG A 491 -36.80 5.12 -3.78
C ARG A 491 -35.67 5.29 -4.81
N GLY A 492 -35.03 4.21 -5.23
CA GLY A 492 -33.97 4.24 -6.26
C GLY A 492 -34.53 4.32 -7.66
N ILE A 493 -35.68 3.66 -7.89
CA ILE A 493 -36.36 3.59 -9.19
C ILE A 493 -37.84 3.87 -9.03
N TYR A 494 -38.46 4.44 -10.06
CA TYR A 494 -39.91 4.64 -10.11
C TYR A 494 -40.63 3.36 -10.56
N ASP A 495 -40.05 2.67 -11.55
CA ASP A 495 -40.64 1.51 -12.15
C ASP A 495 -39.56 0.64 -12.84
N TYR A 496 -39.85 -0.65 -13.00
CA TYR A 496 -38.96 -1.58 -13.71
C TYR A 496 -39.76 -2.65 -14.44
N LYS A 497 -39.11 -3.27 -15.42
CA LYS A 497 -39.63 -4.46 -16.13
C LYS A 497 -38.45 -5.38 -16.46
N VAL A 498 -38.59 -6.65 -16.12
CA VAL A 498 -37.65 -7.71 -16.50
C VAL A 498 -38.29 -8.55 -17.58
N VAL A 499 -37.61 -8.69 -18.72
CA VAL A 499 -38.00 -9.56 -19.82
C VAL A 499 -36.92 -10.61 -19.99
N CYS A 500 -37.27 -11.85 -19.74
CA CYS A 500 -36.41 -13.01 -19.95
C CYS A 500 -37.34 -14.17 -20.26
N ASP A 501 -37.80 -14.22 -21.47
CA ASP A 501 -38.79 -15.19 -21.97
C ASP A 501 -38.47 -15.57 -23.43
N GLU A 502 -39.40 -16.20 -24.13
CA GLU A 502 -39.21 -16.63 -25.49
C GLU A 502 -39.10 -15.47 -26.51
N THR A 503 -39.55 -14.27 -26.13
CA THR A 503 -39.51 -13.10 -27.02
C THR A 503 -38.09 -12.56 -27.21
N ASN A 504 -37.23 -12.68 -26.22
CA ASN A 504 -35.81 -12.28 -26.30
C ASN A 504 -34.82 -13.46 -26.29
N ASN A 505 -35.28 -14.68 -25.99
CA ASN A 505 -34.51 -15.93 -26.14
C ASN A 505 -35.13 -16.78 -27.25
N THR A 506 -34.98 -16.31 -28.48
CA THR A 506 -35.43 -17.03 -29.68
C THR A 506 -34.58 -18.28 -29.94
N ALA A 507 -35.05 -19.19 -30.81
CA ALA A 507 -34.29 -20.38 -31.19
C ALA A 507 -32.87 -20.03 -31.68
N GLU A 508 -32.71 -18.93 -32.42
CA GLU A 508 -31.42 -18.44 -32.90
C GLU A 508 -30.46 -17.99 -31.76
N VAL A 509 -31.01 -17.42 -30.68
CA VAL A 509 -30.24 -17.04 -29.46
C VAL A 509 -29.82 -18.30 -28.70
N ILE A 510 -30.71 -19.29 -28.59
CA ILE A 510 -30.45 -20.58 -27.93
C ILE A 510 -29.41 -21.38 -28.71
N ASP A 511 -29.57 -21.48 -30.05
CA ASP A 511 -28.59 -22.16 -30.91
C ASP A 511 -27.21 -21.49 -30.88
N GLY A 512 -27.16 -20.17 -30.61
CA GLY A 512 -25.93 -19.42 -30.40
C GLY A 512 -25.33 -19.57 -29.00
N ASN A 513 -25.83 -20.45 -28.16
CA ASN A 513 -25.42 -20.64 -26.74
C ASN A 513 -25.45 -19.34 -25.92
N ARG A 514 -26.45 -18.50 -26.17
CA ARG A 514 -26.63 -17.22 -25.50
C ARG A 514 -27.88 -17.23 -24.63
N PHE A 515 -27.81 -16.49 -23.52
CA PHE A 515 -28.94 -16.22 -22.66
C PHE A 515 -29.13 -14.71 -22.56
N VAL A 516 -30.34 -14.22 -22.82
CA VAL A 516 -30.67 -12.79 -22.89
C VAL A 516 -31.71 -12.44 -21.84
N GLY A 517 -31.37 -11.50 -20.95
CA GLY A 517 -32.29 -10.89 -20.01
C GLY A 517 -32.27 -9.37 -20.15
N ASP A 518 -33.41 -8.78 -20.55
CA ASP A 518 -33.57 -7.33 -20.69
C ASP A 518 -34.18 -6.74 -19.42
N ILE A 519 -33.48 -5.78 -18.83
CA ILE A 519 -33.92 -5.11 -17.60
C ILE A 519 -34.16 -3.63 -17.91
N TYR A 520 -35.43 -3.23 -17.96
CA TYR A 520 -35.84 -1.85 -18.15
C TYR A 520 -36.02 -1.18 -16.80
N VAL A 521 -35.35 -0.05 -16.59
CA VAL A 521 -35.37 0.68 -15.31
C VAL A 521 -35.71 2.15 -15.57
N LYS A 522 -36.64 2.68 -14.79
CA LYS A 522 -36.99 4.11 -14.75
C LYS A 522 -36.37 4.72 -13.49
N PRO A 523 -35.17 5.36 -13.57
CA PRO A 523 -34.46 5.86 -12.39
C PRO A 523 -35.16 7.06 -11.76
N ALA A 524 -35.07 7.18 -10.44
CA ALA A 524 -35.49 8.36 -9.72
C ALA A 524 -34.52 9.52 -9.97
N LYS A 525 -35.06 10.71 -10.27
CA LYS A 525 -34.26 11.92 -10.56
C LYS A 525 -34.21 12.84 -9.32
N SER A 526 -33.04 13.44 -9.08
CA SER A 526 -32.85 14.48 -8.08
C SER A 526 -33.52 15.80 -8.50
N ILE A 527 -33.99 16.57 -7.52
CA ILE A 527 -34.53 17.91 -7.75
C ILE A 527 -33.38 18.90 -7.79
N ASN A 528 -33.18 19.59 -8.90
CA ASN A 528 -32.10 20.57 -9.09
C ASN A 528 -32.64 22.02 -9.12
N TYR A 529 -33.91 22.23 -9.43
CA TYR A 529 -34.53 23.54 -9.49
C TYR A 529 -35.85 23.53 -8.73
N ILE A 530 -36.06 24.54 -7.91
CA ILE A 530 -37.29 24.77 -7.19
C ILE A 530 -37.86 26.13 -7.66
N GLN A 531 -39.03 26.11 -8.26
CA GLN A 531 -39.77 27.31 -8.60
C GLN A 531 -40.87 27.51 -7.57
N LEU A 532 -40.85 28.65 -6.89
CA LEU A 532 -41.83 29.04 -5.91
C LEU A 532 -42.61 30.22 -6.47
N ASN A 533 -43.92 30.06 -6.64
CA ASN A 533 -44.80 31.10 -7.10
C ASN A 533 -45.59 31.63 -5.89
N PHE A 534 -45.34 32.89 -5.53
CA PHE A 534 -46.10 33.57 -4.50
C PHE A 534 -47.12 34.51 -5.15
N VAL A 535 -48.39 34.28 -4.92
CA VAL A 535 -49.47 35.11 -5.43
C VAL A 535 -50.13 35.86 -4.25
N ALA A 536 -49.98 37.17 -4.26
CA ALA A 536 -50.67 37.99 -3.27
C ALA A 536 -52.16 38.20 -3.69
N VAL A 537 -53.07 37.78 -2.85
CA VAL A 537 -54.51 37.84 -3.10
C VAL A 537 -55.12 38.95 -2.25
N ARG A 538 -56.13 39.66 -2.77
CA ARG A 538 -56.87 40.66 -2.02
C ARG A 538 -57.69 39.99 -0.91
N SER A 539 -57.86 40.65 0.22
CA SER A 539 -58.52 40.13 1.45
C SER A 539 -59.98 39.70 1.33
N GLY A 540 -60.57 39.71 0.16
CA GLY A 540 -61.92 39.27 -0.08
C GLY A 540 -62.10 38.10 -1.03
N ILE A 541 -61.03 37.42 -1.40
CA ILE A 541 -61.06 36.28 -2.34
C ILE A 541 -60.92 34.99 -1.55
N GLU A 542 -61.84 34.06 -1.67
CA GLU A 542 -61.73 32.71 -1.12
C GLU A 542 -60.76 31.90 -1.93
N PHE A 543 -59.80 31.16 -1.25
CA PHE A 543 -58.76 30.35 -1.89
C PHE A 543 -59.33 29.24 -2.77
N SER A 544 -60.55 28.76 -2.53
CA SER A 544 -61.24 27.80 -3.37
C SER A 544 -61.51 28.29 -4.81
N ALA A 545 -61.55 29.62 -5.01
CA ALA A 545 -61.75 30.22 -6.35
C ALA A 545 -60.46 30.43 -7.16
N ILE A 546 -59.28 30.13 -6.58
CA ILE A 546 -57.97 30.36 -7.23
C ILE A 546 -57.40 29.07 -7.83
N VAL A 547 -57.87 27.91 -7.41
CA VAL A 547 -57.44 26.58 -7.90
C VAL A 547 -58.48 26.08 -8.89
N GLY A 548 -58.49 26.68 -10.06
CA GLY A 548 -59.26 26.26 -11.20
C GLY A 548 -58.35 26.04 -12.40
#